data_cfa2d447d1b42c4ece21398b376d6ef0
#
_entry.id   cfa2d447d1b42c4ece21398b376d6ef0
#
_cell.length_a   1.000
_cell.length_b   1.000
_cell.length_c   1.000
_cell.angle_alpha   90.00
_cell.angle_beta   90.00
_cell.angle_gamma   90.00
#
_symmetry.space_group_name_H-M   'P 1'
#
loop_
_entity.id
_entity.type
_entity.pdbx_description
1 polymer ?
#
loop_
_entity_poly.entity_id
_entity_poly.type
_entity_poly.pdbx_seq_one_letter_code
_entity_poly.pdbx_strand_id
1 'polypeptide(L)'
;MSTLHRRALLSLTAGAGLLAAGCANTASTTSTATPPAAPALQGTGDLGVVIERALGALTLVNTSTRQAIGRVEGLGDLSHASVVFSRDGRYAFVFGRDGAATRVDLLAQKITHRVMQAGNSIGGAISD
;
A
#
# COMPACT_ATOMS: atom_id res chain seq x y z
N MET A 1 -12.62 23.85 -43.98
CA MET A 1 -12.67 23.10 -45.23
C MET A 1 -12.65 21.68 -44.84
N SER A 2 -13.84 21.08 -44.87
CA SER A 2 -14.32 20.05 -45.81
C SER A 2 -13.83 18.66 -45.41
N THR A 3 -14.55 17.61 -45.22
CA THR A 3 -15.92 17.12 -45.48
C THR A 3 -15.94 15.71 -44.96
N LEU A 4 -16.89 15.32 -44.17
CA LEU A 4 -18.04 14.43 -44.43
C LEU A 4 -17.81 13.26 -45.42
N HIS A 5 -18.15 12.03 -45.01
CA HIS A 5 -19.05 11.09 -45.70
C HIS A 5 -19.12 9.77 -44.90
N ARG A 6 -20.26 9.42 -44.28
CA ARG A 6 -21.38 8.62 -44.78
C ARG A 6 -20.96 7.20 -45.22
N ARG A 7 -21.48 6.11 -44.68
CA ARG A 7 -22.83 5.56 -44.98
C ARG A 7 -23.14 4.34 -44.12
N ALA A 8 -24.38 4.31 -43.70
CA ALA A 8 -25.10 3.16 -43.16
C ALA A 8 -25.32 2.10 -44.22
N LEU A 9 -25.46 0.83 -43.82
CA LEU A 9 -26.18 -0.19 -44.52
C LEU A 9 -26.86 -1.12 -43.52
N LEU A 10 -28.19 -1.05 -43.52
CA LEU A 10 -29.07 -2.02 -42.91
C LEU A 10 -28.98 -3.33 -43.71
N SER A 11 -29.03 -4.47 -43.04
CA SER A 11 -29.53 -5.73 -43.61
C SER A 11 -30.35 -6.44 -42.56
N LEU A 12 -31.64 -6.45 -42.82
CA LEU A 12 -32.70 -7.18 -42.14
C LEU A 12 -32.71 -8.58 -42.70
N THR A 13 -32.58 -9.63 -41.88
CA THR A 13 -33.02 -10.98 -42.23
C THR A 13 -33.76 -11.60 -41.06
N ALA A 14 -35.03 -11.78 -41.25
CA ALA A 14 -35.93 -12.53 -40.39
C ALA A 14 -35.64 -14.04 -40.57
N GLY A 15 -35.52 -14.77 -39.45
CA GLY A 15 -35.50 -16.22 -39.41
C GLY A 15 -36.15 -16.70 -38.12
N ALA A 16 -37.40 -17.19 -38.28
CA ALA A 16 -38.14 -17.84 -37.20
C ALA A 16 -37.62 -19.25 -36.99
N GLY A 17 -37.44 -19.68 -35.74
CA GLY A 17 -37.03 -21.04 -35.39
C GLY A 17 -37.16 -21.33 -33.90
N LEU A 18 -38.26 -21.89 -33.52
CA LEU A 18 -38.67 -22.74 -32.38
C LEU A 18 -37.78 -22.85 -31.11
N LEU A 19 -38.43 -22.52 -30.00
CA LEU A 19 -38.50 -23.13 -28.67
C LEU A 19 -37.58 -24.35 -28.38
N ALA A 20 -36.64 -24.10 -27.41
CA ALA A 20 -36.24 -25.13 -26.45
C ALA A 20 -36.05 -24.43 -25.11
N ALA A 21 -36.98 -24.67 -24.18
CA ALA A 21 -36.86 -24.30 -22.78
C ALA A 21 -35.75 -25.15 -22.14
N GLY A 22 -34.58 -24.57 -22.00
CA GLY A 22 -33.47 -25.10 -21.18
C GLY A 22 -33.29 -24.19 -19.99
N CYS A 23 -33.80 -24.56 -18.82
CA CYS A 23 -33.45 -23.94 -17.57
C CYS A 23 -31.96 -24.21 -17.28
N ALA A 24 -31.08 -23.37 -17.81
CA ALA A 24 -29.71 -23.32 -17.35
C ALA A 24 -29.69 -22.54 -16.06
N ASN A 25 -29.67 -23.28 -14.96
CA ASN A 25 -29.41 -22.79 -13.63
C ASN A 25 -27.94 -22.29 -13.59
N THR A 26 -27.69 -21.06 -14.00
CA THR A 26 -26.39 -20.41 -13.78
C THR A 26 -26.23 -20.18 -12.29
N ALA A 27 -25.70 -21.18 -11.62
CA ALA A 27 -25.15 -21.01 -10.28
C ALA A 27 -24.05 -19.94 -10.39
N SER A 28 -24.40 -18.70 -10.03
CA SER A 28 -23.42 -17.66 -9.78
C SER A 28 -22.54 -18.14 -8.64
N THR A 29 -21.40 -18.71 -8.95
CA THR A 29 -20.34 -18.93 -7.97
C THR A 29 -19.84 -17.56 -7.54
N THR A 30 -20.47 -17.02 -6.48
CA THR A 30 -19.94 -15.90 -5.75
C THR A 30 -18.61 -16.37 -5.16
N SER A 31 -17.51 -16.10 -5.85
CA SER A 31 -16.18 -16.27 -5.31
C SER A 31 -16.07 -15.34 -4.12
N THR A 32 -16.31 -15.85 -2.93
CA THR A 32 -16.03 -15.17 -1.69
C THR A 32 -14.50 -15.07 -1.62
N ALA A 33 -13.95 -13.96 -2.12
CA ALA A 33 -12.55 -13.65 -1.91
C ALA A 33 -12.33 -13.62 -0.40
N THR A 34 -11.63 -14.60 0.13
CA THR A 34 -11.16 -14.59 1.51
C THR A 34 -10.37 -13.30 1.68
N PRO A 35 -10.71 -12.46 2.69
CA PRO A 35 -9.91 -11.28 2.97
C PRO A 35 -8.45 -11.72 3.13
N PRO A 36 -7.48 -10.95 2.62
CA PRO A 36 -6.08 -11.28 2.81
C PRO A 36 -5.84 -11.44 4.31
N ALA A 37 -5.30 -12.59 4.70
CA ALA A 37 -4.98 -12.87 6.08
C ALA A 37 -4.09 -11.73 6.60
N ALA A 38 -4.44 -11.17 7.76
CA ALA A 38 -3.60 -10.19 8.41
C ALA A 38 -2.17 -10.75 8.50
N PRO A 39 -1.14 -9.97 8.16
CA PRO A 39 0.22 -10.46 8.18
C PRO A 39 0.52 -11.03 9.57
N ALA A 40 1.01 -12.26 9.62
CA ALA A 40 1.40 -12.89 10.87
C ALA A 40 2.42 -11.99 11.57
N LEU A 41 2.23 -11.71 12.86
CA LEU A 41 3.19 -10.96 13.66
C LEU A 41 4.52 -11.68 13.60
N GLN A 42 5.51 -11.03 13.03
CA GLN A 42 6.87 -11.53 12.92
C GLN A 42 7.71 -11.01 14.07
N GLY A 43 8.77 -11.72 14.42
CA GLY A 43 9.76 -11.20 15.33
C GLY A 43 10.48 -9.97 14.75
N THR A 44 10.99 -9.10 15.61
CA THR A 44 11.65 -7.86 15.17
C THR A 44 12.98 -8.11 14.46
N GLY A 45 13.63 -9.24 14.67
CA GLY A 45 14.94 -9.57 14.11
C GLY A 45 14.98 -9.68 12.57
N ASP A 46 13.85 -9.95 11.96
CA ASP A 46 13.73 -10.06 10.50
C ASP A 46 13.15 -8.80 9.83
N LEU A 47 12.88 -7.76 10.62
CA LEU A 47 12.29 -6.54 10.09
C LEU A 47 13.35 -5.56 9.60
N GLY A 48 13.12 -5.04 8.40
CA GLY A 48 13.83 -3.91 7.84
C GLY A 48 12.86 -2.83 7.39
N VAL A 49 13.36 -1.62 7.17
CA VAL A 49 12.57 -0.51 6.62
C VAL A 49 13.25 0.09 5.41
N VAL A 50 12.44 0.45 4.42
CA VAL A 50 12.85 1.23 3.26
C VAL A 50 12.14 2.58 3.32
N ILE A 51 12.91 3.67 3.28
CA ILE A 51 12.37 5.02 3.32
C ILE A 51 11.96 5.42 1.90
N GLU A 52 10.66 5.61 1.69
CA GLU A 52 10.10 6.13 0.46
C GLU A 52 10.05 7.66 0.50
N ARG A 53 11.17 8.28 0.17
CA ARG A 53 11.37 9.73 0.34
C ARG A 53 10.34 10.58 -0.37
N ALA A 54 10.02 10.23 -1.63
CA ALA A 54 9.09 10.98 -2.45
C ALA A 54 7.63 10.87 -1.98
N LEU A 55 7.30 9.81 -1.25
CA LEU A 55 5.93 9.51 -0.85
C LEU A 55 5.68 9.77 0.65
N GLY A 56 6.72 10.09 1.40
CA GLY A 56 6.58 10.31 2.85
C GLY A 56 6.11 9.05 3.58
N ALA A 57 6.66 7.89 3.20
CA ALA A 57 6.25 6.59 3.73
C ALA A 57 7.44 5.70 4.09
N LEU A 58 7.17 4.66 4.87
CA LEU A 58 8.09 3.55 5.12
C LEU A 58 7.48 2.28 4.57
N THR A 59 8.25 1.54 3.77
CA THR A 59 7.95 0.15 3.43
C THR A 59 8.66 -0.77 4.42
N LEU A 60 7.89 -1.62 5.07
CA LEU A 60 8.40 -2.66 5.95
C LEU A 60 8.74 -3.89 5.11
N VAL A 61 9.90 -4.45 5.34
CA VAL A 61 10.38 -5.63 4.62
C VAL A 61 10.76 -6.74 5.60
N ASN A 62 10.46 -7.97 5.24
CA ASN A 62 11.07 -9.12 5.86
C ASN A 62 12.40 -9.39 5.18
N THR A 63 13.50 -9.27 5.92
CA THR A 63 14.85 -9.40 5.39
C THR A 63 15.20 -10.85 5.04
N SER A 64 14.63 -11.82 5.74
CA SER A 64 14.84 -13.25 5.49
C SER A 64 14.14 -13.71 4.22
N THR A 65 12.88 -13.31 4.02
CA THR A 65 12.12 -13.67 2.81
C THR A 65 12.29 -12.69 1.65
N ARG A 66 12.88 -11.52 1.90
CA ARG A 66 13.08 -10.41 0.95
C ARG A 66 11.76 -9.89 0.37
N GLN A 67 10.72 -9.87 1.16
CA GLN A 67 9.39 -9.44 0.76
C GLN A 67 8.95 -8.20 1.52
N ALA A 68 8.24 -7.30 0.84
CA ALA A 68 7.51 -6.24 1.50
C ALA A 68 6.32 -6.84 2.26
N ILE A 69 6.19 -6.49 3.55
CA ILE A 69 5.15 -7.02 4.43
C ILE A 69 4.15 -5.95 4.88
N GLY A 70 4.45 -4.70 4.63
CA GLY A 70 3.56 -3.61 4.96
C GLY A 70 4.12 -2.26 4.59
N ARG A 71 3.29 -1.22 4.77
CA ARG A 71 3.62 0.15 4.43
C ARG A 71 2.97 1.10 5.42
N VAL A 72 3.72 2.09 5.89
CA VAL A 72 3.23 3.13 6.79
C VAL A 72 3.38 4.48 6.09
N GLU A 73 2.29 5.17 5.90
CA GLU A 73 2.21 6.46 5.21
C GLU A 73 2.05 7.63 6.20
N GLY A 74 2.12 8.86 5.68
CA GLY A 74 1.85 10.06 6.47
C GLY A 74 3.01 10.53 7.33
N LEU A 75 4.25 10.18 6.97
CA LEU A 75 5.43 10.59 7.72
C LEU A 75 5.95 11.99 7.33
N GLY A 76 5.35 12.64 6.35
CA GLY A 76 5.71 13.99 5.90
C GLY A 76 6.91 14.02 4.95
N ASP A 77 7.71 15.09 4.97
CA ASP A 77 8.86 15.23 4.07
C ASP A 77 10.03 14.38 4.55
N LEU A 78 10.28 13.30 3.84
CA LEU A 78 11.38 12.36 4.09
C LEU A 78 12.58 12.54 3.15
N SER A 79 12.70 13.67 2.46
CA SER A 79 13.77 13.90 1.46
C SER A 79 15.18 13.73 2.02
N HIS A 80 15.39 14.02 3.30
CA HIS A 80 16.64 13.85 4.03
C HIS A 80 16.42 13.11 5.36
N ALA A 81 15.47 12.18 5.38
CA ALA A 81 15.12 11.49 6.61
C ALA A 81 16.23 10.54 7.08
N SER A 82 16.33 10.42 8.39
CA SER A 82 17.09 9.38 9.08
C SER A 82 16.16 8.54 9.94
N VAL A 83 16.60 7.33 10.26
CA VAL A 83 15.87 6.38 11.11
C VAL A 83 16.80 5.82 12.15
N VAL A 84 16.34 5.78 13.40
CA VAL A 84 16.96 5.02 14.49
C VAL A 84 15.92 4.05 15.06
N PHE A 85 16.37 2.93 15.59
CA PHE A 85 15.50 1.89 16.11
C PHE A 85 15.59 1.82 17.63
N SER A 86 14.49 1.44 18.28
CA SER A 86 14.51 1.03 19.67
C SER A 86 15.39 -0.22 19.85
N ARG A 87 15.88 -0.44 21.08
CA ARG A 87 16.77 -1.58 21.40
C ARG A 87 16.15 -2.93 21.04
N ASP A 88 14.83 -3.07 21.23
CA ASP A 88 14.07 -4.28 20.90
C ASP A 88 13.69 -4.36 19.40
N GLY A 89 14.07 -3.37 18.60
CA GLY A 89 13.75 -3.30 17.17
C GLY A 89 12.28 -3.10 16.86
N ARG A 90 11.40 -2.89 17.86
CA ARG A 90 9.96 -2.75 17.65
C ARG A 90 9.57 -1.40 17.08
N TYR A 91 10.25 -0.34 17.52
CA TYR A 91 9.92 1.02 17.10
C TYR A 91 11.01 1.59 16.20
N ALA A 92 10.58 2.24 15.12
CA ALA A 92 11.41 3.10 14.31
C ALA A 92 11.08 4.57 14.64
N PHE A 93 12.11 5.37 14.92
CA PHE A 93 12.00 6.80 15.09
C PHE A 93 12.54 7.47 13.84
N VAL A 94 11.62 8.06 13.08
CA VAL A 94 11.88 8.68 11.79
C VAL A 94 11.97 10.19 11.97
N PHE A 95 13.09 10.77 11.56
CA PHE A 95 13.33 12.21 11.63
C PHE A 95 13.18 12.77 10.22
N GLY A 96 12.12 13.52 9.99
CA GLY A 96 11.79 14.13 8.71
C GLY A 96 12.42 15.51 8.54
N ARG A 97 12.59 15.94 7.28
CA ARG A 97 13.07 17.27 6.96
C ARG A 97 12.11 18.38 7.41
N ASP A 98 10.84 18.05 7.53
CA ASP A 98 9.81 18.95 8.08
C ASP A 98 9.99 19.24 9.59
N GLY A 99 10.98 18.66 10.20
CA GLY A 99 11.29 18.83 11.64
C GLY A 99 10.50 17.90 12.55
N ALA A 100 9.78 16.94 12.00
CA ALA A 100 9.06 15.98 12.80
C ALA A 100 9.93 14.80 13.24
N ALA A 101 9.75 14.37 14.49
CA ALA A 101 10.15 13.07 14.98
C ALA A 101 8.91 12.17 15.07
N THR A 102 8.88 11.12 14.28
CA THR A 102 7.72 10.21 14.17
C THR A 102 8.10 8.82 14.67
N ARG A 103 7.37 8.30 15.67
CA ARG A 103 7.52 6.94 16.15
C ARG A 103 6.56 6.01 15.43
N VAL A 104 7.10 4.99 14.77
CA VAL A 104 6.37 3.96 14.06
C VAL A 104 6.52 2.64 14.81
N ASP A 105 5.41 1.99 15.14
CA ASP A 105 5.39 0.60 15.61
C ASP A 105 5.47 -0.33 14.39
N LEU A 106 6.59 -1.02 14.23
CA LEU A 106 6.86 -1.85 13.06
C LEU A 106 6.01 -3.12 13.04
N LEU A 107 5.70 -3.68 14.22
CA LEU A 107 4.84 -4.86 14.31
C LEU A 107 3.37 -4.50 14.04
N ALA A 108 2.91 -3.37 14.58
CA ALA A 108 1.55 -2.88 14.36
C ALA A 108 1.38 -2.10 13.05
N GLN A 109 2.47 -1.83 12.33
CA GLN A 109 2.53 -1.12 11.05
C GLN A 109 1.79 0.23 11.08
N LYS A 110 2.04 1.02 12.11
CA LYS A 110 1.34 2.31 12.31
C LYS A 110 2.19 3.35 13.00
N ILE A 111 1.88 4.61 12.72
CA ILE A 111 2.39 5.75 13.50
C ILE A 111 1.75 5.71 14.88
N THR A 112 2.56 5.78 15.93
CA THR A 112 2.08 5.85 17.31
C THR A 112 2.21 7.23 17.91
N HIS A 113 3.25 7.97 17.53
CA HIS A 113 3.48 9.35 18.00
C HIS A 113 4.16 10.15 16.89
N ARG A 114 3.86 11.44 16.86
CA ARG A 114 4.55 12.41 16.02
C ARG A 114 4.69 13.72 16.77
N VAL A 115 5.88 14.24 16.83
CA VAL A 115 6.21 15.50 17.52
C VAL A 115 6.98 16.38 16.56
N MET A 116 6.58 17.64 16.46
CA MET A 116 7.34 18.66 15.75
C MET A 116 8.41 19.18 16.68
N GLN A 117 9.69 19.00 16.35
CA GLN A 117 10.81 19.42 17.17
C GLN A 117 11.32 20.81 16.77
N ALA A 118 11.74 20.94 15.53
CA ALA A 118 12.23 22.18 14.92
C ALA A 118 12.24 22.01 13.41
N GLY A 119 12.33 23.10 12.65
CA GLY A 119 12.53 23.00 11.21
C GLY A 119 13.87 22.33 10.86
N ASN A 120 13.89 21.48 9.86
CA ASN A 120 15.09 20.78 9.35
C ASN A 120 15.76 19.80 10.34
N SER A 121 15.01 19.04 11.09
CA SER A 121 15.60 17.94 11.87
C SER A 121 15.98 16.78 10.94
N ILE A 122 17.26 16.44 10.87
CA ILE A 122 17.78 15.42 9.94
C ILE A 122 18.38 14.20 10.65
N GLY A 123 18.33 14.14 11.96
CA GLY A 123 18.88 13.00 12.68
C GLY A 123 18.54 12.99 14.15
N GLY A 124 18.75 11.83 14.75
CA GLY A 124 18.59 11.59 16.17
C GLY A 124 19.41 10.40 16.62
N ALA A 125 19.54 10.27 17.92
CA ALA A 125 20.15 9.12 18.58
C ALA A 125 19.24 8.67 19.72
N ILE A 126 19.28 7.37 20.03
CA ILE A 126 18.62 6.81 21.21
C ILE A 126 19.69 6.52 22.24
N SER A 127 19.48 7.01 23.46
CA SER A 127 20.25 6.59 24.62
C SER A 127 19.76 5.26 25.16
N ASP A 128 20.66 4.52 25.77
CA ASP A 128 20.37 3.31 26.53
C ASP A 128 19.60 3.62 27.83
#